data_7efbd5ba25deade25186459790dfdb98
#
_entry.id   7efbd5ba25deade25186459790dfdb98
#
_cell.length_a   1.000
_cell.length_b   1.000
_cell.length_c   1.000
_cell.angle_alpha   90.00
_cell.angle_beta   90.00
_cell.angle_gamma   90.00
#
_symmetry.space_group_name_H-M   'P 1'
#
loop_
_entity.id
_entity.type
_entity.pdbx_description
1 polymer ?
#
loop_
_entity_poly.entity_id
_entity_poly.type
_entity_poly.pdbx_seq_one_letter_code
_entity_poly.pdbx_strand_id
1 'polypeptide(L)'
;MKKLIRKLERTMVFALKTCLYATLFLSFFGILGIDNPQLLRPSRTAAITMLTFVVSGLGMTAAYGRYDIGKRKSKPIISSIGLATIITDIVTYVELSIMNTNVANNTKFEFESIGLFCIVVLVQMVFIVVFTYGGNGLYFFIYEPEKCCVVTSSAESFMQISHAIDVFRKQYKICEVKDYRADDLYDAVLRCETIFLYDVPVKERTELVEYCYRNMRNIYFSPEIADIVEINSKHTILDDISLI
;
A
#
# COMPACT_ATOMS: atom_id res chain seq x y z
N MET A 1 13.10 -18.62 13.29
CA MET A 1 12.92 -17.24 13.78
C MET A 1 12.38 -16.30 12.69
N LYS A 2 13.03 -16.14 11.52
CA LYS A 2 12.58 -15.23 10.41
C LYS A 2 11.13 -15.46 9.93
N LYS A 3 10.65 -16.71 9.81
CA LYS A 3 9.25 -17.00 9.44
C LYS A 3 8.24 -16.50 10.47
N LEU A 4 8.59 -16.53 11.76
CA LEU A 4 7.73 -16.06 12.85
C LEU A 4 7.65 -14.52 12.82
N ILE A 5 8.78 -13.84 12.62
CA ILE A 5 8.85 -12.37 12.51
C ILE A 5 8.03 -11.88 11.32
N ARG A 6 8.16 -12.48 10.14
CA ARG A 6 7.34 -12.13 8.96
C ARG A 6 5.84 -12.40 9.17
N LYS A 7 5.49 -13.44 9.93
CA LYS A 7 4.08 -13.71 10.26
C LYS A 7 3.55 -12.64 11.22
N LEU A 8 4.35 -12.24 12.20
CA LEU A 8 4.00 -11.18 13.16
C LEU A 8 3.82 -9.83 12.44
N GLU A 9 4.70 -9.50 11.49
CA GLU A 9 4.64 -8.31 10.63
C GLU A 9 3.30 -8.23 9.89
N ARG A 10 2.95 -9.29 9.16
CA ARG A 10 1.68 -9.34 8.42
C ARG A 10 0.47 -9.19 9.33
N THR A 11 0.50 -9.84 10.49
CA THR A 11 -0.60 -9.78 11.48
C THR A 11 -0.74 -8.37 12.04
N MET A 12 0.37 -7.69 12.37
CA MET A 12 0.35 -6.33 12.88
C MET A 12 -0.19 -5.34 11.84
N VAL A 13 0.30 -5.41 10.60
CA VAL A 13 -0.18 -4.55 9.51
C VAL A 13 -1.67 -4.80 9.23
N PHE A 14 -2.10 -6.07 9.25
CA PHE A 14 -3.51 -6.42 9.11
C PHE A 14 -4.36 -5.87 10.26
N ALA A 15 -3.92 -6.00 11.51
CA ALA A 15 -4.62 -5.46 12.67
C ALA A 15 -4.76 -3.93 12.59
N LEU A 16 -3.69 -3.22 12.26
CA LEU A 16 -3.71 -1.76 12.07
C LEU A 16 -4.68 -1.36 10.96
N LYS A 17 -4.67 -2.08 9.85
CA LYS A 17 -5.59 -1.86 8.73
C LYS A 17 -7.04 -2.05 9.15
N THR A 18 -7.35 -3.17 9.82
CA THR A 18 -8.70 -3.45 10.31
C THR A 18 -9.16 -2.40 11.31
N CYS A 19 -8.28 -1.97 12.23
CA CYS A 19 -8.56 -0.93 13.20
C CYS A 19 -8.88 0.43 12.52
N LEU A 20 -8.10 0.81 11.51
CA LEU A 20 -8.36 2.01 10.71
C LEU A 20 -9.76 1.95 10.05
N TYR A 21 -10.06 0.88 9.31
CA TYR A 21 -11.35 0.78 8.63
C TYR A 21 -12.53 0.71 9.59
N ALA A 22 -12.38 0.03 10.74
CA ALA A 22 -13.39 0.05 11.79
C ALA A 22 -13.62 1.47 12.34
N THR A 23 -12.54 2.24 12.54
CA THR A 23 -12.62 3.63 12.99
C THR A 23 -13.31 4.53 11.95
N LEU A 24 -12.99 4.37 10.65
CA LEU A 24 -13.63 5.10 9.57
C LEU A 24 -15.15 4.78 9.50
N PHE A 25 -15.50 3.49 9.59
CA PHE A 25 -16.89 3.05 9.65
C PHE A 25 -17.62 3.66 10.84
N LEU A 26 -17.08 3.52 12.04
CA LEU A 26 -17.71 4.04 13.26
C LEU A 26 -17.85 5.58 13.25
N SER A 27 -16.88 6.29 12.70
CA SER A 27 -16.95 7.76 12.59
C SER A 27 -18.06 8.20 11.62
N PHE A 28 -18.22 7.53 10.47
CA PHE A 28 -19.27 7.81 9.51
C PHE A 28 -20.65 7.63 10.15
N PHE A 29 -20.95 6.45 10.68
CA PHE A 29 -22.25 6.12 11.24
C PHE A 29 -22.50 6.84 12.58
N GLY A 30 -21.48 7.05 13.40
CA GLY A 30 -21.61 7.75 14.67
C GLY A 30 -21.95 9.23 14.52
N ILE A 31 -21.28 9.92 13.59
CA ILE A 31 -21.49 11.35 13.37
C ILE A 31 -22.79 11.59 12.61
N LEU A 32 -23.04 10.93 11.48
CA LEU A 32 -24.29 11.09 10.73
C LEU A 32 -25.52 10.56 11.49
N GLY A 33 -25.31 9.61 12.41
CA GLY A 33 -26.35 9.10 13.28
C GLY A 33 -26.92 10.13 14.26
N ILE A 34 -26.24 11.26 14.46
CA ILE A 34 -26.75 12.38 15.31
C ILE A 34 -28.04 12.91 14.72
N ASP A 35 -28.07 13.25 13.44
CA ASP A 35 -29.27 13.75 12.76
C ASP A 35 -30.13 12.61 12.18
N ASN A 36 -29.54 11.39 12.02
CA ASN A 36 -30.21 10.23 11.45
C ASN A 36 -30.27 9.06 12.46
N PRO A 37 -31.06 9.11 13.51
CA PRO A 37 -31.10 8.07 14.55
C PRO A 37 -31.43 6.68 14.04
N GLN A 38 -32.05 6.58 12.87
CA GLN A 38 -32.32 5.32 12.17
C GLN A 38 -31.07 4.56 11.75
N LEU A 39 -29.90 5.24 11.60
CA LEU A 39 -28.61 4.60 11.32
C LEU A 39 -28.07 3.82 12.53
N LEU A 40 -28.44 4.23 13.74
CA LEU A 40 -27.98 3.61 15.00
C LEU A 40 -28.96 2.56 15.54
N ARG A 41 -30.08 2.32 14.84
CA ARG A 41 -31.09 1.33 15.20
C ARG A 41 -31.19 0.26 14.11
N PRO A 42 -31.60 -0.97 14.45
CA PRO A 42 -31.89 -1.99 13.44
C PRO A 42 -33.02 -1.51 12.51
N SER A 43 -32.65 -0.98 11.36
CA SER A 43 -33.58 -0.45 10.36
C SER A 43 -33.15 -0.90 8.96
N ARG A 44 -34.08 -0.85 8.01
CA ARG A 44 -33.78 -1.13 6.60
C ARG A 44 -32.75 -0.12 6.06
N THR A 45 -32.90 1.16 6.40
CA THR A 45 -31.96 2.23 6.02
C THR A 45 -30.55 1.92 6.55
N ALA A 46 -30.41 1.61 7.85
CA ALA A 46 -29.13 1.27 8.44
C ALA A 46 -28.48 0.08 7.72
N ALA A 47 -29.23 -1.00 7.46
CA ALA A 47 -28.70 -2.20 6.81
C ALA A 47 -28.19 -1.92 5.39
N ILE A 48 -28.95 -1.16 4.59
CA ILE A 48 -28.59 -0.84 3.22
C ILE A 48 -27.38 0.11 3.21
N THR A 49 -27.41 1.18 4.01
CA THR A 49 -26.32 2.16 4.07
C THR A 49 -25.01 1.53 4.59
N MET A 50 -25.07 0.64 5.59
CA MET A 50 -23.92 -0.11 6.05
C MET A 50 -23.35 -1.03 4.95
N LEU A 51 -24.23 -1.73 4.23
CA LEU A 51 -23.82 -2.58 3.11
C LEU A 51 -23.16 -1.75 2.00
N THR A 52 -23.75 -0.62 1.63
CA THR A 52 -23.19 0.31 0.63
C THR A 52 -21.82 0.82 1.04
N PHE A 53 -21.65 1.23 2.30
CA PHE A 53 -20.35 1.66 2.82
C PHE A 53 -19.29 0.56 2.72
N VAL A 54 -19.63 -0.67 3.13
CA VAL A 54 -18.70 -1.80 3.10
C VAL A 54 -18.34 -2.18 1.66
N VAL A 55 -19.34 -2.32 0.78
CA VAL A 55 -19.12 -2.74 -0.62
C VAL A 55 -18.33 -1.68 -1.38
N SER A 56 -18.74 -0.40 -1.32
CA SER A 56 -18.00 0.68 -1.98
C SER A 56 -16.61 0.86 -1.37
N GLY A 57 -16.47 0.79 -0.04
CA GLY A 57 -15.18 0.87 0.64
C GLY A 57 -14.21 -0.24 0.25
N LEU A 58 -14.68 -1.48 0.14
CA LEU A 58 -13.87 -2.60 -0.35
C LEU A 58 -13.47 -2.40 -1.83
N GLY A 59 -14.40 -1.98 -2.68
CA GLY A 59 -14.14 -1.71 -4.09
C GLY A 59 -13.12 -0.59 -4.28
N MET A 60 -13.29 0.53 -3.59
CA MET A 60 -12.37 1.68 -3.66
C MET A 60 -11.01 1.36 -3.06
N THR A 61 -10.98 0.58 -1.96
CA THR A 61 -9.71 0.10 -1.37
C THR A 61 -8.97 -0.85 -2.32
N ALA A 62 -9.67 -1.71 -3.04
CA ALA A 62 -9.05 -2.59 -4.03
C ALA A 62 -8.46 -1.80 -5.21
N ALA A 63 -9.14 -0.72 -5.64
CA ALA A 63 -8.72 0.11 -6.77
C ALA A 63 -7.58 1.07 -6.39
N TYR A 64 -7.69 1.78 -5.25
CA TYR A 64 -6.80 2.89 -4.90
C TYR A 64 -6.10 2.73 -3.55
N GLY A 65 -6.67 1.98 -2.63
CA GLY A 65 -6.33 2.01 -1.22
C GLY A 65 -5.31 0.97 -0.78
N ARG A 66 -4.05 1.11 -1.15
CA ARG A 66 -2.97 0.25 -0.60
C ARG A 66 -2.43 0.82 0.70
N TYR A 67 -2.81 0.21 1.81
CA TYR A 67 -2.28 0.50 3.14
C TYR A 67 -0.98 -0.28 3.36
N ASP A 68 0.07 0.12 2.62
CA ASP A 68 1.39 -0.54 2.61
C ASP A 68 2.33 0.11 3.64
N ILE A 69 1.98 -0.01 4.93
CA ILE A 69 2.82 0.43 6.05
C ILE A 69 4.18 -0.28 5.99
N GLY A 70 5.25 0.46 6.26
CA GLY A 70 6.62 -0.04 6.23
C GLY A 70 7.23 -0.14 4.82
N LYS A 71 6.41 -0.14 3.76
CA LYS A 71 6.88 -0.27 2.37
C LYS A 71 6.84 1.04 1.59
N ARG A 72 5.95 1.96 1.97
CA ARG A 72 5.77 3.25 1.30
C ARG A 72 5.89 4.41 2.28
N LYS A 73 6.25 5.57 1.76
CA LYS A 73 6.21 6.83 2.51
C LYS A 73 4.77 7.14 2.92
N SER A 74 4.60 7.80 4.07
CA SER A 74 3.26 8.11 4.63
C SER A 74 2.38 8.95 3.70
N LYS A 75 2.95 9.93 2.98
CA LYS A 75 2.18 10.83 2.10
C LYS A 75 1.40 10.10 0.99
N PRO A 76 2.01 9.22 0.17
CA PRO A 76 1.27 8.43 -0.82
C PRO A 76 0.16 7.54 -0.22
N ILE A 77 0.39 6.97 0.98
CA ILE A 77 -0.62 6.15 1.67
C ILE A 77 -1.81 7.03 2.06
N ILE A 78 -1.56 8.20 2.67
CA ILE A 78 -2.62 9.15 3.07
C ILE A 78 -3.45 9.58 1.86
N SER A 79 -2.79 9.96 0.76
CA SER A 79 -3.49 10.38 -0.47
C SER A 79 -4.35 9.25 -1.06
N SER A 80 -3.82 8.04 -1.13
CA SER A 80 -4.51 6.87 -1.70
C SER A 80 -5.73 6.47 -0.86
N ILE A 81 -5.56 6.33 0.46
CA ILE A 81 -6.66 5.95 1.36
C ILE A 81 -7.65 7.09 1.52
N GLY A 82 -7.16 8.34 1.62
CA GLY A 82 -8.04 9.51 1.71
C GLY A 82 -8.97 9.62 0.51
N LEU A 83 -8.44 9.46 -0.71
CA LEU A 83 -9.26 9.46 -1.92
C LEU A 83 -10.29 8.33 -1.90
N ALA A 84 -9.86 7.10 -1.57
CA ALA A 84 -10.77 5.95 -1.50
C ALA A 84 -11.89 6.18 -0.47
N THR A 85 -11.56 6.74 0.70
CA THR A 85 -12.52 7.05 1.76
C THR A 85 -13.51 8.13 1.35
N ILE A 86 -13.03 9.24 0.78
CA ILE A 86 -13.90 10.34 0.32
C ILE A 86 -14.91 9.84 -0.71
N ILE A 87 -14.49 9.04 -1.68
CA ILE A 87 -15.41 8.51 -2.69
C ILE A 87 -16.43 7.55 -2.04
N THR A 88 -15.98 6.69 -1.12
CA THR A 88 -16.87 5.79 -0.36
C THR A 88 -17.92 6.58 0.42
N ASP A 89 -17.50 7.64 1.11
CA ASP A 89 -18.38 8.49 1.89
C ASP A 89 -19.41 9.21 1.02
N ILE A 90 -18.98 9.75 -0.13
CA ILE A 90 -19.90 10.43 -1.07
C ILE A 90 -20.95 9.44 -1.57
N VAL A 91 -20.56 8.25 -2.01
CA VAL A 91 -21.49 7.23 -2.52
C VAL A 91 -22.49 6.83 -1.43
N THR A 92 -21.99 6.59 -0.22
CA THR A 92 -22.83 6.18 0.92
C THR A 92 -23.76 7.32 1.39
N TYR A 93 -23.28 8.55 1.38
CA TYR A 93 -24.07 9.72 1.75
C TYR A 93 -25.19 10.01 0.74
N VAL A 94 -24.92 9.89 -0.55
CA VAL A 94 -25.94 10.01 -1.60
C VAL A 94 -27.00 8.93 -1.44
N GLU A 95 -26.59 7.68 -1.19
CA GLU A 95 -27.53 6.57 -0.94
C GLU A 95 -28.40 6.84 0.30
N LEU A 96 -27.79 7.28 1.41
CA LEU A 96 -28.52 7.66 2.64
C LEU A 96 -29.55 8.75 2.36
N SER A 97 -29.19 9.80 1.59
CA SER A 97 -30.10 10.89 1.23
C SER A 97 -31.30 10.40 0.42
N ILE A 98 -31.08 9.44 -0.49
CA ILE A 98 -32.16 8.79 -1.25
C ILE A 98 -33.07 7.99 -0.31
N MET A 99 -32.50 7.23 0.61
CA MET A 99 -33.28 6.44 1.59
C MET A 99 -34.12 7.33 2.51
N ASN A 100 -33.57 8.47 2.97
CA ASN A 100 -34.32 9.45 3.81
C ASN A 100 -35.46 10.07 3.07
N THR A 101 -35.32 10.41 1.78
CA THR A 101 -36.39 10.93 0.94
C THR A 101 -37.59 9.97 0.89
N ASN A 102 -37.30 8.67 0.73
CA ASN A 102 -38.34 7.63 0.70
C ASN A 102 -39.04 7.44 2.05
N VAL A 103 -38.31 7.51 3.15
CA VAL A 103 -38.89 7.37 4.52
C VAL A 103 -39.76 8.54 4.89
N ALA A 104 -39.35 9.75 4.55
CA ALA A 104 -40.12 10.97 4.84
C ALA A 104 -41.34 11.14 3.92
N ASN A 105 -41.57 10.23 2.95
CA ASN A 105 -42.59 10.36 1.89
C ASN A 105 -42.54 11.72 1.19
N ASN A 106 -41.31 12.28 1.10
CA ASN A 106 -41.04 13.57 0.49
C ASN A 106 -40.81 13.35 -1.03
N THR A 107 -41.41 14.19 -1.84
CA THR A 107 -41.25 14.15 -3.31
C THR A 107 -40.02 14.87 -3.81
N LYS A 108 -39.36 15.63 -2.93
CA LYS A 108 -38.17 16.40 -3.26
C LYS A 108 -36.92 15.72 -2.65
N PHE A 109 -35.96 15.45 -3.49
CA PHE A 109 -34.62 15.00 -3.07
C PHE A 109 -33.87 16.20 -2.48
N GLU A 110 -33.42 16.05 -1.25
CA GLU A 110 -32.62 17.07 -0.55
C GLU A 110 -31.40 16.38 0.09
N PHE A 111 -30.25 17.04 0.07
CA PHE A 111 -29.07 16.61 0.81
C PHE A 111 -29.20 17.11 2.25
N GLU A 112 -29.58 16.21 3.15
CA GLU A 112 -29.68 16.50 4.57
C GLU A 112 -28.32 16.44 5.24
N SER A 113 -28.11 17.28 6.28
CA SER A 113 -26.92 17.19 7.14
C SER A 113 -25.55 17.32 6.43
N ILE A 114 -25.45 18.14 5.36
CA ILE A 114 -24.18 18.41 4.66
C ILE A 114 -23.08 18.85 5.62
N GLY A 115 -23.43 19.67 6.65
CA GLY A 115 -22.48 20.10 7.66
C GLY A 115 -21.86 18.94 8.44
N LEU A 116 -22.67 17.96 8.85
CA LEU A 116 -22.16 16.74 9.51
C LEU A 116 -21.35 15.88 8.54
N PHE A 117 -21.76 15.78 7.29
CA PHE A 117 -20.95 15.09 6.27
C PHE A 117 -19.54 15.70 6.12
N CYS A 118 -19.43 17.02 6.06
CA CYS A 118 -18.12 17.69 6.04
C CYS A 118 -17.30 17.38 7.31
N ILE A 119 -17.95 17.33 8.48
CA ILE A 119 -17.27 16.96 9.73
C ILE A 119 -16.79 15.51 9.67
N VAL A 120 -17.58 14.57 9.14
CA VAL A 120 -17.18 13.17 8.93
C VAL A 120 -15.89 13.11 8.12
N VAL A 121 -15.85 13.73 6.94
CA VAL A 121 -14.68 13.73 6.05
C VAL A 121 -13.46 14.31 6.76
N LEU A 122 -13.59 15.42 7.48
CA LEU A 122 -12.48 16.01 8.23
C LEU A 122 -11.96 15.08 9.33
N VAL A 123 -12.84 14.51 10.13
CA VAL A 123 -12.49 13.58 11.21
C VAL A 123 -11.79 12.33 10.66
N GLN A 124 -12.32 11.77 9.58
CA GLN A 124 -11.73 10.61 8.92
C GLN A 124 -10.35 10.91 8.34
N MET A 125 -10.15 12.08 7.73
CA MET A 125 -8.83 12.50 7.26
C MET A 125 -7.82 12.60 8.40
N VAL A 126 -8.22 13.11 9.56
CA VAL A 126 -7.37 13.13 10.77
C VAL A 126 -7.02 11.70 11.20
N PHE A 127 -7.98 10.79 11.26
CA PHE A 127 -7.71 9.38 11.58
C PHE A 127 -6.74 8.72 10.58
N ILE A 128 -6.95 8.93 9.27
CA ILE A 128 -6.05 8.39 8.24
C ILE A 128 -4.61 8.88 8.46
N VAL A 129 -4.43 10.17 8.75
CA VAL A 129 -3.11 10.76 9.04
C VAL A 129 -2.50 10.13 10.29
N VAL A 130 -3.23 10.10 11.41
CA VAL A 130 -2.76 9.55 12.68
C VAL A 130 -2.39 8.07 12.55
N PHE A 131 -3.27 7.25 11.96
CA PHE A 131 -3.00 5.82 11.77
C PHE A 131 -1.83 5.56 10.82
N THR A 132 -1.66 6.39 9.78
CA THR A 132 -0.56 6.20 8.82
C THR A 132 0.78 6.59 9.42
N TYR A 133 0.89 7.75 10.08
CA TYR A 133 2.15 8.14 10.75
C TYR A 133 2.43 7.27 11.96
N GLY A 134 1.42 7.00 12.78
CA GLY A 134 1.54 6.12 13.94
C GLY A 134 1.89 4.69 13.54
N GLY A 135 1.24 4.15 12.52
CA GLY A 135 1.51 2.82 11.98
C GLY A 135 2.92 2.67 11.41
N ASN A 136 3.38 3.65 10.58
CA ASN A 136 4.76 3.68 10.10
C ASN A 136 5.77 3.86 11.25
N GLY A 137 5.47 4.71 12.23
CA GLY A 137 6.30 4.88 13.41
C GLY A 137 6.46 3.58 14.21
N LEU A 138 5.33 2.91 14.48
CA LEU A 138 5.32 1.62 15.18
C LEU A 138 6.04 0.53 14.38
N TYR A 139 5.82 0.47 13.07
CA TYR A 139 6.50 -0.49 12.19
C TYR A 139 8.02 -0.34 12.30
N PHE A 140 8.56 0.86 12.06
CA PHE A 140 9.99 1.12 12.10
C PHE A 140 10.60 1.13 13.51
N PHE A 141 9.79 1.15 14.54
CA PHE A 141 10.25 0.94 15.93
C PHE A 141 10.45 -0.55 16.22
N ILE A 142 9.61 -1.42 15.67
CA ILE A 142 9.64 -2.87 15.93
C ILE A 142 10.59 -3.60 14.97
N TYR A 143 10.65 -3.17 13.70
CA TYR A 143 11.40 -3.85 12.65
C TYR A 143 12.65 -3.07 12.27
N GLU A 144 13.79 -3.76 12.36
CA GLU A 144 15.07 -3.23 11.89
C GLU A 144 15.09 -3.11 10.36
N PRO A 145 15.84 -2.12 9.81
CA PRO A 145 16.02 -2.01 8.36
C PRO A 145 16.62 -3.28 7.74
N GLU A 146 16.11 -3.67 6.57
CA GLU A 146 16.64 -4.82 5.82
C GLU A 146 18.09 -4.58 5.43
N LYS A 147 18.94 -5.58 5.68
CA LYS A 147 20.34 -5.55 5.26
C LYS A 147 20.42 -5.69 3.75
N CYS A 148 21.00 -4.71 3.08
CA CYS A 148 21.14 -4.75 1.62
C CYS A 148 22.59 -4.73 1.16
N CYS A 149 22.81 -5.41 0.04
CA CYS A 149 24.04 -5.35 -0.74
C CYS A 149 23.78 -4.52 -2.00
N VAL A 150 24.69 -3.61 -2.32
CA VAL A 150 24.68 -2.84 -3.57
C VAL A 150 25.74 -3.41 -4.50
N VAL A 151 25.33 -3.80 -5.70
CA VAL A 151 26.21 -4.30 -6.76
C VAL A 151 26.21 -3.27 -7.89
N THR A 152 27.38 -2.80 -8.26
CA THR A 152 27.55 -1.72 -9.26
C THR A 152 28.85 -1.88 -10.04
N SER A 153 28.99 -1.15 -11.16
CA SER A 153 30.18 -1.14 -11.99
C SER A 153 31.22 -0.09 -11.59
N SER A 154 30.80 0.97 -10.90
CA SER A 154 31.66 2.12 -10.61
C SER A 154 31.31 2.82 -9.28
N ALA A 155 32.26 3.59 -8.77
CA ALA A 155 32.06 4.42 -7.59
C ALA A 155 31.03 5.55 -7.82
N GLU A 156 30.92 6.07 -9.05
CA GLU A 156 29.96 7.09 -9.42
C GLU A 156 28.54 6.52 -9.38
N SER A 157 28.32 5.36 -9.99
CA SER A 157 27.05 4.63 -9.94
C SER A 157 26.65 4.27 -8.52
N PHE A 158 27.63 3.93 -7.66
CA PHE A 158 27.37 3.71 -6.24
C PHE A 158 26.88 4.98 -5.55
N MET A 159 27.48 6.14 -5.78
CA MET A 159 27.02 7.40 -5.16
C MET A 159 25.58 7.73 -5.55
N GLN A 160 25.19 7.51 -6.81
CA GLN A 160 23.84 7.74 -7.28
C GLN A 160 22.82 6.84 -6.57
N ILE A 161 23.06 5.53 -6.55
CA ILE A 161 22.14 4.57 -5.94
C ILE A 161 22.11 4.70 -4.42
N SER A 162 23.26 4.98 -3.77
CA SER A 162 23.32 5.16 -2.32
C SER A 162 22.49 6.35 -1.86
N HIS A 163 22.52 7.46 -2.59
CA HIS A 163 21.66 8.61 -2.31
C HIS A 163 20.17 8.25 -2.44
N ALA A 164 19.79 7.45 -3.43
CA ALA A 164 18.42 6.98 -3.57
C ALA A 164 17.98 6.05 -2.42
N ILE A 165 18.86 5.13 -1.99
CA ILE A 165 18.61 4.24 -0.86
C ILE A 165 18.54 5.02 0.45
N ASP A 166 19.33 6.06 0.64
CA ASP A 166 19.36 6.87 1.87
C ASP A 166 18.03 7.59 2.13
N VAL A 167 17.29 7.90 1.09
CA VAL A 167 15.91 8.41 1.21
C VAL A 167 14.99 7.38 1.91
N PHE A 168 15.34 6.10 1.86
CA PHE A 168 14.63 4.97 2.46
C PHE A 168 15.42 4.30 3.59
N ARG A 169 16.32 5.02 4.27
CA ARG A 169 17.21 4.52 5.33
C ARG A 169 16.51 3.80 6.49
N LYS A 170 15.21 4.04 6.69
CA LYS A 170 14.39 3.32 7.66
C LYS A 170 13.99 1.92 7.18
N GLN A 171 14.02 1.67 5.87
CA GLN A 171 13.65 0.40 5.27
C GLN A 171 14.89 -0.43 4.92
N TYR A 172 15.95 0.23 4.45
CA TYR A 172 17.16 -0.43 3.95
C TYR A 172 18.41 0.12 4.65
N LYS A 173 19.33 -0.79 4.96
CA LYS A 173 20.66 -0.47 5.49
C LYS A 173 21.70 -1.10 4.59
N ILE A 174 22.50 -0.29 3.92
CA ILE A 174 23.62 -0.77 3.11
C ILE A 174 24.66 -1.41 4.05
N CYS A 175 24.89 -2.70 3.89
CA CYS A 175 25.86 -3.47 4.66
C CYS A 175 27.09 -3.83 3.85
N GLU A 176 26.91 -4.08 2.55
CA GLU A 176 28.00 -4.44 1.63
C GLU A 176 27.84 -3.72 0.30
N VAL A 177 28.96 -3.38 -0.30
CA VAL A 177 29.05 -2.81 -1.65
C VAL A 177 30.05 -3.64 -2.43
N LYS A 178 29.68 -4.10 -3.59
CA LYS A 178 30.51 -4.97 -4.43
C LYS A 178 30.50 -4.50 -5.88
N ASP A 179 31.65 -4.66 -6.52
CA ASP A 179 31.72 -4.65 -7.99
C ASP A 179 31.12 -5.95 -8.51
N TYR A 180 30.40 -5.90 -9.65
CA TYR A 180 29.80 -7.09 -10.24
C TYR A 180 30.84 -8.12 -10.71
N ARG A 181 32.15 -7.76 -10.80
CA ARG A 181 33.28 -8.62 -11.15
C ARG A 181 34.00 -9.22 -9.95
N ALA A 182 33.57 -8.89 -8.72
CA ALA A 182 34.26 -9.35 -7.52
C ALA A 182 34.09 -10.87 -7.33
N ASP A 183 35.17 -11.56 -7.01
CA ASP A 183 35.18 -13.02 -6.82
C ASP A 183 34.28 -13.46 -5.66
N ASP A 184 34.13 -12.61 -4.63
CA ASP A 184 33.30 -12.88 -3.43
C ASP A 184 31.87 -12.34 -3.52
N LEU A 185 31.42 -11.97 -4.73
CA LEU A 185 30.11 -11.37 -4.97
C LEU A 185 28.95 -12.27 -4.50
N TYR A 186 28.98 -13.54 -4.88
CA TYR A 186 27.90 -14.47 -4.53
C TYR A 186 27.80 -14.73 -3.04
N ASP A 187 28.91 -14.72 -2.32
CA ASP A 187 28.93 -14.85 -0.86
C ASP A 187 28.37 -13.59 -0.19
N ALA A 188 28.69 -12.40 -0.72
CA ALA A 188 28.14 -11.13 -0.26
C ALA A 188 26.61 -11.08 -0.43
N VAL A 189 26.11 -11.53 -1.59
CA VAL A 189 24.68 -11.65 -1.89
C VAL A 189 23.97 -12.57 -0.88
N LEU A 190 24.58 -13.68 -0.48
CA LEU A 190 23.97 -14.59 0.49
C LEU A 190 23.91 -14.03 1.91
N ARG A 191 24.81 -13.11 2.28
CA ARG A 191 24.80 -12.45 3.61
C ARG A 191 23.71 -11.39 3.76
N CYS A 192 23.21 -10.84 2.63
CA CYS A 192 22.18 -9.80 2.60
C CYS A 192 20.80 -10.36 2.30
N GLU A 193 19.75 -9.63 2.69
CA GLU A 193 18.36 -10.01 2.42
C GLU A 193 17.84 -9.39 1.12
N THR A 194 18.31 -8.20 0.80
CA THR A 194 17.93 -7.41 -0.37
C THR A 194 19.16 -6.99 -1.15
N ILE A 195 19.11 -7.13 -2.47
CA ILE A 195 20.19 -6.79 -3.38
C ILE A 195 19.71 -5.69 -4.34
N PHE A 196 20.51 -4.63 -4.47
CA PHE A 196 20.30 -3.56 -5.44
C PHE A 196 21.36 -3.68 -6.54
N LEU A 197 20.92 -3.94 -7.78
CA LEU A 197 21.78 -3.92 -8.96
C LEU A 197 21.60 -2.58 -9.68
N TYR A 198 22.67 -1.86 -9.83
CA TYR A 198 22.66 -0.59 -10.53
C TYR A 198 23.87 -0.47 -11.45
N ASP A 199 23.63 -0.16 -12.73
CA ASP A 199 24.67 -0.04 -13.74
C ASP A 199 25.48 -1.34 -13.88
N VAL A 200 24.80 -2.50 -13.93
CA VAL A 200 25.38 -3.83 -14.15
C VAL A 200 24.97 -4.28 -15.54
N PRO A 201 25.93 -4.78 -16.37
CA PRO A 201 25.62 -5.24 -17.72
C PRO A 201 24.57 -6.35 -17.74
N VAL A 202 23.76 -6.40 -18.80
CA VAL A 202 22.58 -7.28 -18.91
C VAL A 202 22.88 -8.75 -18.63
N LYS A 203 24.01 -9.26 -19.15
CA LYS A 203 24.37 -10.67 -18.99
C LYS A 203 24.60 -11.03 -17.53
N GLU A 204 25.47 -10.28 -16.85
CA GLU A 204 25.80 -10.47 -15.44
C GLU A 204 24.59 -10.18 -14.53
N ARG A 205 23.77 -9.19 -14.91
CA ARG A 205 22.52 -8.90 -14.23
C ARG A 205 21.57 -10.08 -14.27
N THR A 206 21.38 -10.72 -15.42
CA THR A 206 20.50 -11.88 -15.59
C THR A 206 20.98 -13.06 -14.73
N GLU A 207 22.26 -13.35 -14.73
CA GLU A 207 22.86 -14.40 -13.88
C GLU A 207 22.63 -14.14 -12.39
N LEU A 208 22.81 -12.89 -11.94
CA LEU A 208 22.57 -12.47 -10.55
C LEU A 208 21.09 -12.53 -10.17
N VAL A 209 20.19 -12.14 -11.07
CA VAL A 209 18.74 -12.25 -10.84
C VAL A 209 18.34 -13.70 -10.63
N GLU A 210 18.81 -14.61 -11.50
CA GLU A 210 18.54 -16.04 -11.37
C GLU A 210 19.11 -16.61 -10.07
N TYR A 211 20.34 -16.25 -9.72
CA TYR A 211 20.98 -16.67 -8.48
C TYR A 211 20.21 -16.19 -7.24
N CYS A 212 19.79 -14.92 -7.21
CA CYS A 212 19.00 -14.35 -6.14
C CYS A 212 17.63 -15.03 -6.01
N TYR A 213 16.98 -15.31 -7.13
CA TYR A 213 15.69 -16.01 -7.16
C TYR A 213 15.82 -17.43 -6.58
N ARG A 214 16.81 -18.21 -6.99
CA ARG A 214 17.07 -19.55 -6.45
C ARG A 214 17.35 -19.54 -4.94
N ASN A 215 17.99 -18.47 -4.44
CA ASN A 215 18.33 -18.33 -3.02
C ASN A 215 17.31 -17.53 -2.21
N MET A 216 16.11 -17.26 -2.76
CA MET A 216 15.01 -16.53 -2.09
C MET A 216 15.46 -15.16 -1.57
N ARG A 217 16.26 -14.42 -2.34
CA ARG A 217 16.69 -13.05 -2.02
C ARG A 217 15.84 -12.05 -2.77
N ASN A 218 15.52 -10.92 -2.12
CA ASN A 218 14.86 -9.81 -2.79
C ASN A 218 15.87 -9.11 -3.70
N ILE A 219 15.49 -8.82 -4.94
CA ILE A 219 16.35 -8.13 -5.89
C ILE A 219 15.62 -6.96 -6.52
N TYR A 220 16.32 -5.83 -6.62
CA TYR A 220 15.88 -4.64 -7.31
C TYR A 220 16.94 -4.24 -8.32
N PHE A 221 16.54 -3.95 -9.54
CA PHE A 221 17.44 -3.48 -10.59
C PHE A 221 16.79 -2.38 -11.42
N SER A 222 17.62 -1.56 -12.06
CA SER A 222 17.15 -0.56 -13.01
C SER A 222 16.75 -1.27 -14.30
N PRO A 223 15.46 -1.22 -14.72
CA PRO A 223 15.03 -1.85 -15.94
C PRO A 223 15.59 -1.14 -17.17
N GLU A 224 15.95 -1.91 -18.19
CA GLU A 224 16.22 -1.39 -19.53
C GLU A 224 14.94 -1.34 -20.37
N ILE A 225 15.04 -0.72 -21.56
CA ILE A 225 13.88 -0.58 -22.45
C ILE A 225 13.29 -1.95 -22.81
N ALA A 226 14.15 -2.95 -23.03
CA ALA A 226 13.73 -4.32 -23.33
C ALA A 226 12.90 -4.94 -22.21
N ASP A 227 13.34 -4.78 -20.94
CA ASP A 227 12.61 -5.26 -19.77
C ASP A 227 11.22 -4.61 -19.66
N ILE A 228 11.13 -3.30 -19.94
CA ILE A 228 9.86 -2.54 -19.89
C ILE A 228 8.91 -3.01 -21.00
N VAL A 229 9.43 -3.27 -22.20
CA VAL A 229 8.65 -3.77 -23.32
C VAL A 229 8.13 -5.17 -23.00
N GLU A 230 8.97 -6.06 -22.47
CA GLU A 230 8.59 -7.41 -22.08
C GLU A 230 7.43 -7.42 -21.05
N ILE A 231 7.54 -6.63 -19.99
CA ILE A 231 6.51 -6.56 -18.95
C ILE A 231 5.15 -6.07 -19.48
N ASN A 232 5.16 -5.17 -20.48
CA ASN A 232 3.96 -4.55 -21.04
C ASN A 232 3.42 -5.26 -22.29
N SER A 233 4.12 -6.28 -22.80
CA SER A 233 3.75 -7.00 -24.00
C SER A 233 2.71 -8.09 -23.71
N LYS A 234 1.91 -8.42 -24.73
CA LYS A 234 1.01 -9.57 -24.67
C LYS A 234 1.81 -10.84 -24.96
N HIS A 235 1.89 -11.71 -23.98
CA HIS A 235 2.48 -13.03 -24.18
C HIS A 235 1.49 -13.92 -24.98
N THR A 236 1.98 -14.50 -26.05
CA THR A 236 1.24 -15.47 -26.87
C THR A 236 2.01 -16.78 -26.88
N ILE A 237 1.33 -17.89 -26.64
CA ILE A 237 1.94 -19.22 -26.70
C ILE A 237 1.53 -19.83 -28.05
N LEU A 238 2.52 -20.13 -28.89
CA LEU A 238 2.37 -20.85 -30.14
C LEU A 238 3.15 -22.16 -30.02
N ASP A 239 2.44 -23.27 -29.96
CA ASP A 239 3.01 -24.63 -29.95
C ASP A 239 4.14 -24.79 -28.92
N ASP A 240 3.86 -24.48 -27.64
CA ASP A 240 4.78 -24.47 -26.49
C ASP A 240 5.92 -23.43 -26.53
N ILE A 241 5.93 -22.53 -27.52
CA ILE A 241 6.88 -21.41 -27.60
C ILE A 241 6.18 -20.14 -27.12
N SER A 242 6.72 -19.55 -26.05
CA SER A 242 6.25 -18.25 -25.57
C SER A 242 6.85 -17.13 -26.43
N LEU A 243 5.98 -16.34 -27.06
CA LEU A 243 6.35 -15.17 -27.88
C LEU A 243 5.80 -13.88 -27.23
N ILE A 244 6.53 -12.80 -27.43
CA ILE A 244 6.20 -11.45 -26.97
C ILE A 244 5.72 -10.61 -28.15
#